data_d803fb98a312a8ab4bee639ae56835ed
#
_entry.id   d803fb98a312a8ab4bee639ae56835ed
#
_cell.length_a   1.000
_cell.length_b   1.000
_cell.length_c   1.000
_cell.angle_alpha   90.00
_cell.angle_beta   90.00
_cell.angle_gamma   90.00
#
_symmetry.space_group_name_H-M   'P 1'
#
loop_
_entity.id
_entity.type
_entity.pdbx_description
1 polymer ?
#
loop_
_entity_poly.entity_id
_entity_poly.type
_entity_poly.pdbx_seq_one_letter_code
_entity_poly.pdbx_strand_id
1 'polypeptide(L)'
;ASKESPEAVHNVLNRHPAMVMEQPRAVDVLMVARENLLYIREALPSAGGFAIDLQNLPPMDAEELDGLMVALRSMAKDNVPVTLVEAISRVQVLHARAAHHNIDLAMARIEDGSGLSEASALPMTGRSKKEHLNSGQTQTGFLLGFAASGHDLAVLMASGVDVVSCAAPMADTEDIAYWLQGTQEDLANELRRVGVKSIDMLQRKHLRALNHETAAVSGLRLAGYERPLPHWFA
;
A
#
# COMPACT_ATOMS: atom_id res chain seq x y z
N ALA A 1 -26.01 -11.35 16.91
CA ALA A 1 -24.94 -10.38 16.82
C ALA A 1 -25.40 -9.11 17.55
N SER A 2 -24.73 -8.72 18.64
CA SER A 2 -24.99 -7.46 19.32
C SER A 2 -24.49 -6.33 18.42
N LYS A 3 -25.40 -5.39 18.04
CA LYS A 3 -24.99 -4.16 17.40
C LYS A 3 -24.01 -3.42 18.34
N GLU A 4 -22.81 -3.19 17.90
CA GLU A 4 -21.89 -2.32 18.63
C GLU A 4 -22.48 -0.92 18.74
N SER A 5 -22.15 -0.21 19.82
CA SER A 5 -22.64 1.15 20.00
C SER A 5 -22.02 2.09 18.95
N PRO A 6 -22.70 3.15 18.50
CA PRO A 6 -22.15 4.14 17.58
C PRO A 6 -20.79 4.72 18.03
N GLU A 7 -20.56 4.77 19.33
CA GLU A 7 -19.30 5.22 19.92
C GLU A 7 -18.14 4.23 19.67
N ALA A 8 -18.41 2.92 19.72
CA ALA A 8 -17.39 1.90 19.42
C ALA A 8 -16.98 1.94 17.95
N VAL A 9 -17.95 2.13 17.05
CA VAL A 9 -17.72 2.28 15.60
C VAL A 9 -16.89 3.53 15.31
N HIS A 10 -17.25 4.67 15.88
CA HIS A 10 -16.51 5.93 15.74
C HIS A 10 -15.05 5.80 16.25
N ASN A 11 -14.83 5.10 17.36
CA ASN A 11 -13.50 4.82 17.89
C ASN A 11 -12.65 3.92 16.98
N VAL A 12 -13.24 2.98 16.27
CA VAL A 12 -12.54 2.16 15.27
C VAL A 12 -12.05 3.03 14.13
N LEU A 13 -12.92 3.85 13.53
CA LEU A 13 -12.55 4.72 12.41
C LEU A 13 -11.50 5.78 12.78
N ASN A 14 -11.55 6.31 14.00
CA ASN A 14 -10.54 7.27 14.46
C ASN A 14 -9.13 6.67 14.62
N ARG A 15 -9.00 5.34 14.67
CA ARG A 15 -7.72 4.63 14.73
C ARG A 15 -7.15 4.28 13.36
N HIS A 16 -7.96 4.38 12.31
CA HIS A 16 -7.53 4.05 10.95
C HIS A 16 -7.33 5.32 10.13
N PRO A 17 -6.09 5.64 9.73
CA PRO A 17 -5.82 6.74 8.83
C PRO A 17 -6.44 6.46 7.46
N ALA A 18 -6.95 7.51 6.82
CA ALA A 18 -7.41 7.47 5.44
C ALA A 18 -6.48 8.28 4.53
N MET A 19 -6.36 7.89 3.27
CA MET A 19 -5.77 8.74 2.24
C MET A 19 -6.90 9.59 1.65
N VAL A 20 -6.77 10.91 1.76
CA VAL A 20 -7.82 11.86 1.39
C VAL A 20 -7.29 12.95 0.47
N MET A 21 -8.15 13.49 -0.39
CA MET A 21 -7.81 14.59 -1.30
C MET A 21 -8.07 15.98 -0.68
N GLU A 22 -8.96 16.04 0.29
CA GLU A 22 -9.43 17.27 0.91
C GLU A 22 -9.75 17.04 2.39
N GLN A 23 -9.73 18.09 3.20
CA GLN A 23 -10.17 18.13 4.59
C GLN A 23 -9.63 16.97 5.46
N PRO A 24 -8.30 16.79 5.55
CA PRO A 24 -7.71 15.71 6.32
C PRO A 24 -7.97 15.89 7.82
N ARG A 25 -8.20 14.76 8.50
CA ARG A 25 -8.11 14.70 9.97
C ARG A 25 -6.63 14.62 10.39
N ALA A 26 -6.35 14.85 11.66
CA ALA A 26 -4.99 14.80 12.20
C ALA A 26 -4.28 13.43 12.07
N VAL A 27 -5.01 12.38 11.74
CA VAL A 27 -4.50 11.01 11.51
C VAL A 27 -4.43 10.65 10.03
N ASP A 28 -5.06 11.44 9.16
CA ASP A 28 -5.17 11.14 7.74
C ASP A 28 -3.93 11.57 6.95
N VAL A 29 -3.71 10.90 5.83
CA VAL A 29 -2.65 11.23 4.86
C VAL A 29 -3.28 12.03 3.73
N LEU A 30 -2.85 13.28 3.54
CA LEU A 30 -3.31 14.12 2.44
C LEU A 30 -2.59 13.74 1.14
N MET A 31 -3.36 13.32 0.14
CA MET A 31 -2.83 13.04 -1.19
C MET A 31 -2.55 14.36 -1.91
N VAL A 32 -1.33 14.55 -2.38
CA VAL A 32 -0.89 15.69 -3.19
C VAL A 32 -0.93 15.28 -4.66
N ALA A 33 -1.89 15.83 -5.37
CA ALA A 33 -2.12 15.56 -6.79
C ALA A 33 -2.47 16.89 -7.50
N ARG A 34 -2.48 16.88 -8.83
CA ARG A 34 -2.74 18.07 -9.63
C ARG A 34 -4.06 18.78 -9.27
N GLU A 35 -5.07 17.99 -8.95
CA GLU A 35 -6.42 18.46 -8.68
C GLU A 35 -6.52 19.35 -7.42
N ASN A 36 -5.67 19.10 -6.43
CA ASN A 36 -5.74 19.80 -5.14
C ASN A 36 -4.55 20.71 -4.82
N LEU A 37 -3.61 20.89 -5.74
CA LEU A 37 -2.42 21.74 -5.53
C LEU A 37 -2.76 23.15 -5.03
N LEU A 38 -3.87 23.73 -5.48
CA LEU A 38 -4.29 25.08 -5.08
C LEU A 38 -4.71 25.15 -3.60
N TYR A 39 -5.17 24.06 -3.01
CA TYR A 39 -5.70 23.98 -1.65
C TYR A 39 -4.75 23.34 -0.65
N ILE A 40 -3.62 22.80 -1.13
CA ILE A 40 -2.65 22.07 -0.30
C ILE A 40 -2.18 22.93 0.89
N ARG A 41 -1.92 24.21 0.66
CA ARG A 41 -1.42 25.12 1.70
C ARG A 41 -2.36 25.24 2.89
N GLU A 42 -3.66 25.13 2.66
CA GLU A 42 -4.68 25.24 3.72
C GLU A 42 -4.93 23.89 4.40
N ALA A 43 -4.88 22.80 3.63
CA ALA A 43 -5.22 21.45 4.12
C ALA A 43 -4.05 20.76 4.85
N LEU A 44 -2.83 20.91 4.33
CA LEU A 44 -1.64 20.19 4.80
C LEU A 44 -1.32 20.37 6.29
N PRO A 45 -1.45 21.59 6.89
CA PRO A 45 -1.24 21.78 8.33
C PRO A 45 -2.17 20.95 9.23
N SER A 46 -3.29 20.46 8.72
CA SER A 46 -4.24 19.65 9.48
C SER A 46 -3.94 18.15 9.38
N ALA A 47 -3.25 17.72 8.33
CA ALA A 47 -2.97 16.31 8.04
C ALA A 47 -2.02 15.66 9.05
N GLY A 48 -2.14 14.35 9.21
CA GLY A 48 -1.21 13.50 9.95
C GLY A 48 -0.03 13.01 9.11
N GLY A 49 -0.07 13.20 7.79
CA GLY A 49 0.97 12.88 6.83
C GLY A 49 0.59 13.37 5.45
N PHE A 50 1.47 13.21 4.48
CA PHE A 50 1.12 13.50 3.08
C PHE A 50 1.71 12.47 2.11
N ALA A 51 1.02 12.30 0.98
CA ALA A 51 1.41 11.40 -0.08
C ALA A 51 1.51 12.16 -1.40
N ILE A 52 2.65 12.07 -2.07
CA ILE A 52 2.89 12.70 -3.39
C ILE A 52 2.54 11.70 -4.47
N ASP A 53 1.48 11.97 -5.23
CA ASP A 53 1.04 11.12 -6.35
C ASP A 53 1.78 11.50 -7.63
N LEU A 54 2.89 10.80 -7.88
CA LEU A 54 3.76 11.05 -9.02
C LEU A 54 3.10 10.78 -10.38
N GLN A 55 2.01 10.02 -10.42
CA GLN A 55 1.28 9.76 -11.66
C GLN A 55 0.34 10.92 -12.03
N ASN A 56 -0.24 11.58 -11.03
CA ASN A 56 -1.19 12.68 -11.21
C ASN A 56 -0.52 14.06 -11.10
N LEU A 57 0.80 14.10 -10.99
CA LEU A 57 1.58 15.32 -11.07
C LEU A 57 2.31 15.40 -12.42
N PRO A 58 2.73 16.60 -12.87
CA PRO A 58 3.61 16.71 -14.02
C PRO A 58 4.88 15.87 -13.82
N PRO A 59 5.45 15.30 -14.88
CA PRO A 59 6.74 14.62 -14.78
C PRO A 59 7.78 15.55 -14.15
N MET A 60 8.48 15.05 -13.14
CA MET A 60 9.49 15.82 -12.38
C MET A 60 10.81 15.06 -12.40
N ASP A 61 11.88 15.81 -12.53
CA ASP A 61 13.23 15.31 -12.25
C ASP A 61 13.51 15.26 -10.72
N ALA A 62 14.73 14.91 -10.34
CA ALA A 62 15.08 14.76 -8.92
C ALA A 62 15.11 16.13 -8.18
N GLU A 63 15.60 17.19 -8.83
CA GLU A 63 15.69 18.53 -8.23
C GLU A 63 14.30 19.14 -8.04
N GLU A 64 13.42 18.96 -9.02
CA GLU A 64 12.02 19.43 -8.94
C GLU A 64 11.25 18.69 -7.83
N LEU A 65 11.48 17.39 -7.69
CA LEU A 65 10.89 16.61 -6.60
C LEU A 65 11.44 17.06 -5.24
N ASP A 66 12.74 17.31 -5.12
CA ASP A 66 13.35 17.86 -3.91
C ASP A 66 12.74 19.21 -3.54
N GLY A 67 12.61 20.11 -4.52
CA GLY A 67 11.98 21.42 -4.33
C GLY A 67 10.53 21.30 -3.83
N LEU A 68 9.75 20.41 -4.44
CA LEU A 68 8.38 20.14 -4.02
C LEU A 68 8.32 19.58 -2.59
N MET A 69 9.19 18.63 -2.26
CA MET A 69 9.24 18.04 -0.92
C MET A 69 9.62 19.06 0.16
N VAL A 70 10.60 19.91 -0.10
CA VAL A 70 10.98 21.01 0.81
C VAL A 70 9.80 21.96 1.02
N ALA A 71 9.11 22.35 -0.04
CA ALA A 71 7.93 23.20 0.06
C ALA A 71 6.79 22.54 0.87
N LEU A 72 6.48 21.26 0.60
CA LEU A 72 5.44 20.54 1.34
C LEU A 72 5.81 20.37 2.81
N ARG A 73 7.04 19.97 3.12
CA ARG A 73 7.51 19.82 4.51
C ARG A 73 7.46 21.15 5.28
N SER A 74 7.71 22.29 4.62
CA SER A 74 7.61 23.61 5.28
C SER A 74 6.18 24.02 5.64
N MET A 75 5.18 23.44 5.00
CA MET A 75 3.74 23.68 5.24
C MET A 75 3.12 22.63 6.17
N ALA A 76 3.67 21.44 6.23
CA ALA A 76 3.19 20.34 7.07
C ALA A 76 3.58 20.55 8.54
N LYS A 77 2.97 19.77 9.44
CA LYS A 77 3.45 19.64 10.82
C LYS A 77 4.85 19.03 10.84
N ASP A 78 5.58 19.30 11.93
CA ASP A 78 6.88 18.68 12.14
C ASP A 78 6.76 17.14 12.25
N ASN A 79 7.72 16.45 11.64
CA ASN A 79 7.89 15.00 11.72
C ASN A 79 6.69 14.16 11.24
N VAL A 80 5.87 14.68 10.32
CA VAL A 80 4.81 13.86 9.69
C VAL A 80 5.41 12.92 8.64
N PRO A 81 4.86 11.69 8.50
CA PRO A 81 5.32 10.75 7.50
C PRO A 81 5.04 11.24 6.08
N VAL A 82 5.98 10.95 5.19
CA VAL A 82 5.92 11.27 3.77
C VAL A 82 5.81 9.99 2.97
N THR A 83 4.84 9.97 2.05
CA THR A 83 4.61 8.86 1.13
C THR A 83 4.86 9.30 -0.30
N LEU A 84 5.51 8.45 -1.10
CA LEU A 84 5.48 8.55 -2.57
C LEU A 84 4.55 7.51 -3.13
N VAL A 85 3.70 7.89 -4.09
CA VAL A 85 2.79 6.98 -4.81
C VAL A 85 3.16 6.98 -6.29
N GLU A 86 3.34 5.79 -6.87
CA GLU A 86 3.73 5.63 -8.27
C GLU A 86 3.11 4.32 -8.83
N ALA A 87 3.06 4.20 -10.15
CA ALA A 87 2.66 2.99 -10.85
C ALA A 87 3.54 1.80 -10.47
N ILE A 88 2.94 0.62 -10.40
CA ILE A 88 3.67 -0.63 -10.16
C ILE A 88 4.68 -0.94 -11.26
N SER A 89 4.41 -0.54 -12.49
CA SER A 89 5.33 -0.66 -13.62
C SER A 89 6.66 0.08 -13.40
N ARG A 90 6.65 1.09 -12.51
CA ARG A 90 7.79 1.92 -12.14
C ARG A 90 8.28 1.71 -10.70
N VAL A 91 7.95 0.58 -10.09
CA VAL A 91 8.25 0.30 -8.68
C VAL A 91 9.75 0.39 -8.34
N GLN A 92 10.64 0.06 -9.27
CA GLN A 92 12.09 0.21 -9.08
C GLN A 92 12.48 1.68 -8.96
N VAL A 93 11.93 2.53 -9.81
CA VAL A 93 12.14 3.99 -9.76
C VAL A 93 11.55 4.57 -8.47
N LEU A 94 10.35 4.13 -8.10
CA LEU A 94 9.70 4.51 -6.85
C LEU A 94 10.59 4.22 -5.64
N HIS A 95 11.08 2.98 -5.51
CA HIS A 95 11.93 2.59 -4.39
C HIS A 95 13.29 3.30 -4.39
N ALA A 96 13.91 3.48 -5.56
CA ALA A 96 15.16 4.23 -5.68
C ALA A 96 14.97 5.70 -5.24
N ARG A 97 13.89 6.36 -5.68
CA ARG A 97 13.54 7.72 -5.25
C ARG A 97 13.25 7.77 -3.75
N ALA A 98 12.48 6.83 -3.24
CA ALA A 98 12.14 6.77 -1.82
C ALA A 98 13.39 6.64 -0.93
N ALA A 99 14.34 5.81 -1.33
CA ALA A 99 15.62 5.67 -0.64
C ALA A 99 16.47 6.97 -0.71
N HIS A 100 16.52 7.61 -1.89
CA HIS A 100 17.29 8.84 -2.10
C HIS A 100 16.77 10.01 -1.25
N HIS A 101 15.44 10.17 -1.19
CA HIS A 101 14.78 11.28 -0.50
C HIS A 101 14.41 11.00 0.96
N ASN A 102 14.82 9.85 1.52
CA ASN A 102 14.45 9.42 2.88
C ASN A 102 12.93 9.46 3.12
N ILE A 103 12.19 8.80 2.26
CA ILE A 103 10.74 8.70 2.33
C ILE A 103 10.34 7.60 3.31
N ASP A 104 9.28 7.83 4.09
CA ASP A 104 8.81 6.86 5.08
C ASP A 104 8.05 5.70 4.44
N LEU A 105 7.27 5.95 3.37
CA LEU A 105 6.44 4.96 2.70
C LEU A 105 6.49 5.10 1.18
N ALA A 106 6.95 4.07 0.49
CA ALA A 106 6.91 3.95 -0.95
C ALA A 106 5.70 3.07 -1.36
N MET A 107 4.67 3.66 -1.94
CA MET A 107 3.41 3.02 -2.24
C MET A 107 3.22 2.82 -3.74
N ALA A 108 3.12 1.57 -4.17
CA ALA A 108 2.83 1.21 -5.56
C ALA A 108 1.32 1.04 -5.78
N ARG A 109 0.83 1.33 -6.99
CA ARG A 109 -0.54 1.02 -7.41
C ARG A 109 -0.57 0.40 -8.80
N ILE A 110 -1.60 -0.42 -9.08
CA ILE A 110 -1.85 -0.93 -10.42
C ILE A 110 -2.48 0.18 -11.24
N GLU A 111 -1.94 0.41 -12.44
CA GLU A 111 -2.49 1.34 -13.41
C GLU A 111 -3.59 0.68 -14.24
N ASP A 112 -4.67 1.39 -14.47
CA ASP A 112 -5.68 1.00 -15.45
C ASP A 112 -5.03 0.92 -16.84
N GLY A 113 -5.17 -0.23 -17.49
CA GLY A 113 -4.61 -0.45 -18.82
C GLY A 113 -3.12 -0.80 -18.88
N SER A 114 -2.44 -0.97 -17.73
CA SER A 114 -1.03 -1.41 -17.69
C SER A 114 -0.80 -2.80 -18.26
N GLY A 115 -1.84 -3.62 -18.38
CA GLY A 115 -1.75 -5.04 -18.76
C GLY A 115 -1.06 -5.92 -17.71
N LEU A 116 -0.63 -5.35 -16.58
CA LEU A 116 -0.03 -6.09 -15.48
C LEU A 116 -1.13 -6.68 -14.59
N SER A 117 -1.09 -7.99 -14.40
CA SER A 117 -1.88 -8.64 -13.37
C SER A 117 -1.24 -8.40 -11.99
N GLU A 118 -2.06 -8.43 -10.95
CA GLU A 118 -1.59 -8.37 -9.55
C GLU A 118 -0.54 -9.45 -9.27
N ALA A 119 -0.73 -10.64 -9.83
CA ALA A 119 0.21 -11.75 -9.70
C ALA A 119 1.60 -11.44 -10.27
N SER A 120 1.69 -10.58 -11.29
CA SER A 120 2.96 -10.10 -11.86
C SER A 120 3.54 -8.95 -11.03
N ALA A 121 2.68 -8.05 -10.61
CA ALA A 121 3.04 -6.83 -9.90
C ALA A 121 3.65 -7.09 -8.51
N LEU A 122 3.06 -8.01 -7.74
CA LEU A 122 3.49 -8.30 -6.37
C LEU A 122 4.95 -8.81 -6.26
N PRO A 123 5.41 -9.77 -7.09
CA PRO A 123 6.81 -10.20 -7.06
C PRO A 123 7.80 -9.09 -7.41
N MET A 124 7.41 -8.16 -8.27
CA MET A 124 8.23 -6.99 -8.63
C MET A 124 8.46 -6.09 -7.42
N THR A 125 7.42 -5.84 -6.63
CA THR A 125 7.49 -5.03 -5.42
C THR A 125 8.49 -5.62 -4.41
N GLY A 126 8.37 -6.91 -4.08
CA GLY A 126 9.24 -7.57 -3.12
C GLY A 126 10.71 -7.68 -3.59
N ARG A 127 10.94 -7.78 -4.92
CA ARG A 127 12.28 -7.76 -5.49
C ARG A 127 12.89 -6.37 -5.38
N SER A 128 12.19 -5.37 -5.87
CA SER A 128 12.63 -3.98 -5.86
C SER A 128 12.89 -3.46 -4.44
N LYS A 129 12.06 -3.85 -3.46
CA LYS A 129 12.31 -3.56 -2.04
C LYS A 129 13.69 -4.04 -1.58
N LYS A 130 14.06 -5.28 -1.92
CA LYS A 130 15.36 -5.85 -1.54
C LYS A 130 16.54 -5.19 -2.23
N GLU A 131 16.34 -4.67 -3.43
CA GLU A 131 17.39 -4.06 -4.25
C GLU A 131 17.65 -2.61 -3.83
N HIS A 132 16.64 -1.86 -3.46
CA HIS A 132 16.71 -0.41 -3.29
C HIS A 132 16.49 0.07 -1.86
N LEU A 133 15.71 -0.64 -1.04
CA LEU A 133 15.37 -0.19 0.31
C LEU A 133 16.23 -0.90 1.35
N ASN A 134 16.89 -0.10 2.17
CA ASN A 134 17.57 -0.62 3.36
C ASN A 134 16.53 -1.06 4.39
N SER A 135 16.75 -2.21 5.03
CA SER A 135 15.84 -2.73 6.04
C SER A 135 15.63 -1.71 7.17
N GLY A 136 14.40 -1.26 7.33
CA GLY A 136 13.93 -0.50 8.49
C GLY A 136 13.77 1.02 8.30
N GLN A 137 14.16 1.61 7.17
CA GLN A 137 13.98 3.06 6.96
C GLN A 137 12.71 3.39 6.16
N THR A 138 12.51 2.76 5.03
CA THR A 138 11.36 2.99 4.16
C THR A 138 10.47 1.76 4.13
N GLN A 139 9.19 1.93 4.40
CA GLN A 139 8.18 0.88 4.25
C GLN A 139 7.70 0.80 2.80
N THR A 140 7.29 -0.39 2.39
CA THR A 140 6.69 -0.64 1.07
C THR A 140 5.19 -0.75 1.22
N GLY A 141 4.46 0.07 0.48
CA GLY A 141 3.01 0.07 0.46
C GLY A 141 2.43 -0.40 -0.87
N PHE A 142 1.15 -0.74 -0.82
CA PHE A 142 0.35 -1.05 -2.00
C PHE A 142 -1.03 -0.41 -1.91
N LEU A 143 -1.44 0.28 -2.98
CA LEU A 143 -2.73 0.93 -3.09
C LEU A 143 -3.66 0.09 -3.97
N LEU A 144 -4.76 -0.39 -3.37
CA LEU A 144 -5.82 -1.13 -4.06
C LEU A 144 -6.99 -0.21 -4.37
N GLY A 145 -7.50 -0.31 -5.59
CA GLY A 145 -8.72 0.39 -6.02
C GLY A 145 -10.03 -0.23 -5.53
N PHE A 146 -9.96 -1.30 -4.73
CA PHE A 146 -11.11 -2.05 -4.22
C PHE A 146 -10.97 -2.36 -2.73
N ALA A 147 -12.06 -2.78 -2.09
CA ALA A 147 -12.07 -3.18 -0.70
C ALA A 147 -11.39 -4.56 -0.54
N ALA A 148 -10.29 -4.58 0.22
CA ALA A 148 -9.53 -5.81 0.44
C ALA A 148 -10.24 -6.77 1.38
N SER A 149 -10.17 -8.06 1.10
CA SER A 149 -10.47 -9.14 2.04
C SER A 149 -9.25 -9.48 2.90
N GLY A 150 -9.46 -10.27 3.95
CA GLY A 150 -8.34 -10.79 4.75
C GLY A 150 -7.39 -11.67 3.94
N HIS A 151 -7.89 -12.37 2.92
CA HIS A 151 -7.08 -13.14 1.97
C HIS A 151 -6.17 -12.24 1.13
N ASP A 152 -6.71 -11.15 0.56
CA ASP A 152 -5.92 -10.20 -0.23
C ASP A 152 -4.79 -9.60 0.60
N LEU A 153 -5.09 -9.21 1.86
CA LEU A 153 -4.08 -8.71 2.78
C LEU A 153 -2.99 -9.74 3.06
N ALA A 154 -3.37 -11.02 3.31
CA ALA A 154 -2.39 -12.08 3.54
C ALA A 154 -1.47 -12.29 2.33
N VAL A 155 -2.00 -12.23 1.10
CA VAL A 155 -1.23 -12.36 -0.14
C VAL A 155 -0.26 -11.18 -0.31
N LEU A 156 -0.73 -9.95 -0.12
CA LEU A 156 0.08 -8.74 -0.22
C LEU A 156 1.24 -8.75 0.79
N MET A 157 0.93 -9.02 2.06
CA MET A 157 1.94 -9.06 3.12
C MET A 157 2.96 -10.19 2.89
N ALA A 158 2.50 -11.37 2.46
CA ALA A 158 3.39 -12.48 2.11
C ALA A 158 4.29 -12.16 0.90
N SER A 159 3.88 -11.23 0.04
CA SER A 159 4.66 -10.74 -1.10
C SER A 159 5.71 -9.69 -0.74
N GLY A 160 5.73 -9.21 0.52
CA GLY A 160 6.72 -8.26 1.04
C GLY A 160 6.20 -6.82 1.15
N VAL A 161 4.90 -6.61 1.03
CA VAL A 161 4.23 -5.33 1.30
C VAL A 161 4.10 -5.15 2.82
N ASP A 162 4.40 -3.97 3.33
CA ASP A 162 4.32 -3.64 4.77
C ASP A 162 3.00 -2.91 5.10
N VAL A 163 2.48 -2.12 4.16
CA VAL A 163 1.28 -1.29 4.33
C VAL A 163 0.34 -1.46 3.14
N VAL A 164 -0.94 -1.66 3.41
CA VAL A 164 -1.97 -1.73 2.37
C VAL A 164 -2.96 -0.59 2.58
N SER A 165 -3.18 0.19 1.52
CA SER A 165 -4.30 1.13 1.42
C SER A 165 -5.32 0.56 0.44
N CYS A 166 -6.57 0.54 0.81
CA CYS A 166 -7.65 0.01 -0.05
C CYS A 166 -8.88 0.90 0.02
N ALA A 167 -9.72 0.82 -1.00
CA ALA A 167 -10.99 1.52 -1.02
C ALA A 167 -11.91 0.97 0.09
N ALA A 168 -12.67 1.84 0.72
CA ALA A 168 -13.75 1.40 1.60
C ALA A 168 -14.93 0.86 0.75
N PRO A 169 -15.58 -0.23 1.15
CA PRO A 169 -16.66 -0.83 0.37
C PRO A 169 -17.92 0.03 0.31
N MET A 170 -18.14 0.86 1.31
CA MET A 170 -19.35 1.66 1.50
C MET A 170 -19.01 3.05 2.06
N ALA A 171 -19.96 3.98 1.93
CA ALA A 171 -19.82 5.34 2.47
C ALA A 171 -20.29 5.45 3.94
N ASP A 172 -21.02 4.45 4.45
CA ASP A 172 -21.54 4.45 5.82
C ASP A 172 -20.48 3.99 6.83
N THR A 173 -20.43 4.71 7.95
CA THR A 173 -19.48 4.46 9.02
C THR A 173 -19.65 3.08 9.68
N GLU A 174 -20.91 2.61 9.83
CA GLU A 174 -21.18 1.29 10.40
C GLU A 174 -20.71 0.18 9.46
N ASP A 175 -20.96 0.31 8.17
CA ASP A 175 -20.56 -0.66 7.16
C ASP A 175 -19.04 -0.79 7.07
N ILE A 176 -18.32 0.32 7.17
CA ILE A 176 -16.84 0.31 7.21
C ILE A 176 -16.32 -0.44 8.44
N ALA A 177 -16.93 -0.23 9.61
CA ALA A 177 -16.51 -0.93 10.83
C ALA A 177 -16.76 -2.44 10.75
N TYR A 178 -17.92 -2.86 10.22
CA TYR A 178 -18.22 -4.28 10.01
C TYR A 178 -17.27 -4.91 8.99
N TRP A 179 -16.98 -4.20 7.90
CA TRP A 179 -16.00 -4.66 6.92
C TRP A 179 -14.60 -4.83 7.53
N LEU A 180 -14.14 -3.87 8.32
CA LEU A 180 -12.84 -3.96 9.00
C LEU A 180 -12.78 -5.15 9.96
N GLN A 181 -13.85 -5.39 10.71
CA GLN A 181 -13.95 -6.55 11.61
C GLN A 181 -13.93 -7.86 10.80
N GLY A 182 -14.75 -7.96 9.76
CA GLY A 182 -14.79 -9.14 8.89
C GLY A 182 -13.44 -9.42 8.22
N THR A 183 -12.77 -8.37 7.72
CA THR A 183 -11.44 -8.46 7.14
C THR A 183 -10.40 -8.96 8.16
N GLN A 184 -10.48 -8.48 9.40
CA GLN A 184 -9.61 -8.93 10.47
C GLN A 184 -9.83 -10.41 10.82
N GLU A 185 -11.08 -10.86 10.89
CA GLU A 185 -11.43 -12.26 11.14
C GLU A 185 -10.95 -13.16 9.99
N ASP A 186 -11.16 -12.75 8.75
CA ASP A 186 -10.68 -13.44 7.55
C ASP A 186 -9.16 -13.57 7.55
N LEU A 187 -8.46 -12.48 7.83
CA LEU A 187 -7.00 -12.48 7.92
C LEU A 187 -6.52 -13.44 9.01
N ALA A 188 -7.16 -13.43 10.18
CA ALA A 188 -6.84 -14.38 11.26
C ALA A 188 -7.07 -15.84 10.84
N ASN A 189 -8.08 -16.11 10.02
CA ASN A 189 -8.34 -17.45 9.47
C ASN A 189 -7.25 -17.85 8.46
N GLU A 190 -6.81 -16.93 7.58
CA GLU A 190 -5.72 -17.20 6.65
C GLU A 190 -4.40 -17.49 7.39
N LEU A 191 -4.06 -16.73 8.44
CA LEU A 191 -2.88 -17.00 9.27
C LEU A 191 -2.92 -18.41 9.88
N ARG A 192 -4.10 -18.84 10.39
CA ARG A 192 -4.28 -20.19 10.93
C ARG A 192 -4.12 -21.27 9.85
N ARG A 193 -4.67 -21.06 8.64
CA ARG A 193 -4.54 -21.99 7.50
C ARG A 193 -3.09 -22.18 7.07
N VAL A 194 -2.32 -21.11 7.10
CA VAL A 194 -0.88 -21.09 6.76
C VAL A 194 -0.03 -21.64 7.92
N GLY A 195 -0.56 -21.66 9.14
CA GLY A 195 0.14 -22.14 10.33
C GLY A 195 1.10 -21.12 10.93
N VAL A 196 0.86 -19.83 10.72
CA VAL A 196 1.64 -18.73 11.33
C VAL A 196 0.82 -18.03 12.41
N LYS A 197 1.52 -17.46 13.40
CA LYS A 197 0.88 -16.85 14.57
C LYS A 197 0.59 -15.35 14.41
N SER A 198 1.31 -14.70 13.50
CA SER A 198 1.22 -13.25 13.29
C SER A 198 1.52 -12.90 11.83
N ILE A 199 1.09 -11.71 11.41
CA ILE A 199 1.19 -11.25 10.02
C ILE A 199 2.64 -11.05 9.57
N ASP A 200 3.51 -10.62 10.46
CA ASP A 200 4.95 -10.44 10.21
C ASP A 200 5.68 -11.76 9.92
N MET A 201 5.08 -12.90 10.25
CA MET A 201 5.60 -14.22 9.92
C MET A 201 5.22 -14.66 8.49
N LEU A 202 4.33 -13.92 7.81
CA LEU A 202 3.98 -14.22 6.43
C LEU A 202 5.19 -13.99 5.52
N GLN A 203 5.43 -14.93 4.62
CA GLN A 203 6.55 -14.92 3.70
C GLN A 203 6.12 -15.49 2.36
N ARG A 204 6.83 -15.13 1.30
CA ARG A 204 6.62 -15.63 -0.06
C ARG A 204 6.53 -17.16 -0.15
N LYS A 205 7.24 -17.90 0.70
CA LYS A 205 7.17 -19.38 0.75
C LYS A 205 5.77 -19.92 1.07
N HIS A 206 4.90 -19.11 1.67
CA HIS A 206 3.53 -19.49 2.00
C HIS A 206 2.56 -19.31 0.83
N LEU A 207 2.97 -18.58 -0.21
CA LEU A 207 2.18 -18.41 -1.42
C LEU A 207 2.34 -19.58 -2.38
N ARG A 208 1.26 -19.87 -3.13
CA ARG A 208 1.23 -20.83 -4.23
C ARG A 208 0.48 -20.23 -5.40
N ALA A 209 1.01 -20.42 -6.60
CA ALA A 209 0.28 -20.11 -7.82
C ALA A 209 -0.76 -21.21 -8.08
N LEU A 210 -1.94 -20.83 -8.51
CA LEU A 210 -3.02 -21.79 -8.79
C LEU A 210 -2.98 -22.31 -10.23
N ASN A 211 -2.27 -21.62 -11.12
CA ASN A 211 -2.11 -22.01 -12.52
C ASN A 211 -0.67 -21.81 -13.00
N HIS A 212 -0.34 -22.39 -14.14
CA HIS A 212 1.00 -22.36 -14.73
C HIS A 212 1.44 -20.94 -15.14
N GLU A 213 0.53 -20.13 -15.65
CA GLU A 213 0.82 -18.76 -16.09
C GLU A 213 1.25 -17.90 -14.91
N THR A 214 0.45 -17.91 -13.83
CA THR A 214 0.80 -17.21 -12.59
C THR A 214 2.13 -17.71 -12.02
N ALA A 215 2.37 -19.04 -12.02
CA ALA A 215 3.62 -19.58 -11.53
C ALA A 215 4.83 -19.11 -12.36
N ALA A 216 4.70 -19.09 -13.69
CA ALA A 216 5.76 -18.65 -14.60
C ALA A 216 6.10 -17.17 -14.42
N VAL A 217 5.08 -16.30 -14.32
CA VAL A 217 5.27 -14.85 -14.19
C VAL A 217 5.74 -14.47 -12.78
N SER A 218 5.15 -15.04 -11.74
CA SER A 218 5.46 -14.69 -10.36
C SER A 218 6.69 -15.40 -9.80
N GLY A 219 7.10 -16.55 -10.39
CA GLY A 219 8.12 -17.44 -9.82
C GLY A 219 7.68 -18.09 -8.51
N LEU A 220 6.38 -18.11 -8.23
CA LEU A 220 5.82 -18.89 -7.11
C LEU A 220 5.77 -20.38 -7.47
N ARG A 221 5.78 -21.21 -6.45
CA ARG A 221 5.52 -22.65 -6.65
C ARG A 221 4.07 -22.84 -7.08
N LEU A 222 3.87 -23.70 -8.05
CA LEU A 222 2.52 -24.12 -8.45
C LEU A 222 1.92 -25.00 -7.34
N ALA A 223 0.64 -24.83 -7.07
CA ALA A 223 -0.08 -25.68 -6.11
C ALA A 223 0.02 -27.16 -6.52
N GLY A 224 0.35 -28.04 -5.57
CA GLY A 224 0.62 -29.44 -5.82
C GLY A 224 2.04 -29.79 -6.28
N TYR A 225 2.92 -28.81 -6.46
CA TYR A 225 4.33 -29.01 -6.83
C TYR A 225 5.27 -28.59 -5.71
N GLU A 226 6.28 -29.42 -5.43
CA GLU A 226 7.27 -29.13 -4.39
C GLU A 226 8.34 -28.14 -4.86
N ARG A 227 8.63 -28.09 -6.16
CA ARG A 227 9.66 -27.23 -6.75
C ARG A 227 9.03 -26.11 -7.59
N PRO A 228 9.66 -24.93 -7.64
CA PRO A 228 9.27 -23.90 -8.60
C PRO A 228 9.37 -24.44 -10.03
N LEU A 229 8.49 -23.96 -10.91
CA LEU A 229 8.63 -24.23 -12.34
C LEU A 229 9.92 -23.57 -12.85
N PRO A 230 10.58 -24.15 -13.88
CA PRO A 230 11.72 -23.51 -14.51
C PRO A 230 11.31 -22.12 -15.00
N HIS A 231 12.11 -21.10 -14.70
CA HIS A 231 11.94 -19.79 -15.30
C HIS A 231 12.34 -19.86 -16.77
N TRP A 232 11.39 -19.68 -17.65
CA TRP A 232 11.63 -19.65 -19.09
C TRP A 232 12.18 -18.30 -19.57
N PHE A 233 12.20 -17.30 -18.69
CA PHE A 233 12.69 -15.97 -18.98
C PHE A 233 13.64 -15.55 -17.84
N ALA A 234 14.91 -15.85 -18.03
CA ALA A 234 16.01 -15.26 -17.28
C ALA A 234 16.59 -14.10 -18.10
#